data_d1319030d6c9effb7e2b4bb6cf1a3caf
#
_entry.id   d1319030d6c9effb7e2b4bb6cf1a3caf
#
_cell.length_a   1.000
_cell.length_b   1.000
_cell.length_c   1.000
_cell.angle_alpha   90.00
_cell.angle_beta   90.00
_cell.angle_gamma   90.00
#
_symmetry.space_group_name_H-M   'P 1'
#
loop_
_entity.id
_entity.type
_entity.pdbx_description
1 polymer ?
#
loop_
_entity_poly.entity_id
_entity_poly.type
_entity_poly.pdbx_seq_one_letter_code
_entity_poly.pdbx_strand_id
1 'polypeptide(L)'
;MWLYVSYFTEVLLSGQSGADGEVVRTGTGICRSARGRDRVGSVLRIGTISLFLAQKAKQVYGVEIIPQAIENAKRNAVKNGIENAEFFVGKSEEVLPEFYEKEAAAGRKAHADVIVVDPPRKGCDEKLLDTIVKMAPDRVVYVSCDSATLARDLKILCEQGYELKRVRAVDQFCHTVHTEAVCCLHRVNM
;
A
#
# COMPACT_ATOMS: atom_id res chain seq x y z
N MET A 1 -19.01 -5.96 -10.30
CA MET A 1 -17.60 -5.99 -9.82
C MET A 1 -16.58 -5.78 -10.95
N TRP A 2 -16.76 -6.33 -12.15
CA TRP A 2 -15.87 -6.11 -13.31
C TRP A 2 -15.92 -4.71 -13.93
N LEU A 3 -17.07 -4.05 -13.93
CA LEU A 3 -17.22 -2.66 -14.41
C LEU A 3 -16.44 -1.66 -13.52
N TYR A 4 -16.28 -1.96 -12.24
CA TYR A 4 -15.59 -1.09 -11.28
C TYR A 4 -14.07 -1.05 -11.54
N VAL A 5 -13.47 -2.15 -11.93
CA VAL A 5 -12.01 -2.23 -12.16
C VAL A 5 -11.61 -1.52 -13.45
N SER A 6 -12.36 -1.64 -14.53
CA SER A 6 -12.10 -0.91 -15.79
C SER A 6 -12.37 0.59 -15.64
N TYR A 7 -13.43 0.97 -14.92
CA TYR A 7 -13.75 2.37 -14.62
C TYR A 7 -12.69 3.01 -13.71
N PHE A 8 -12.20 2.27 -12.72
CA PHE A 8 -11.14 2.69 -11.81
C PHE A 8 -9.82 2.96 -12.55
N THR A 9 -9.46 2.10 -13.47
CA THR A 9 -8.25 2.25 -14.29
C THR A 9 -8.35 3.44 -15.24
N GLU A 10 -9.50 3.67 -15.85
CA GLU A 10 -9.76 4.84 -16.71
C GLU A 10 -9.74 6.15 -15.92
N VAL A 11 -10.39 6.19 -14.76
CA VAL A 11 -10.45 7.40 -13.91
C VAL A 11 -9.07 7.78 -13.37
N LEU A 12 -8.23 6.81 -12.98
CA LEU A 12 -6.85 7.06 -12.52
C LEU A 12 -5.94 7.58 -13.64
N LEU A 13 -6.14 7.10 -14.86
CA LEU A 13 -5.29 7.47 -16.02
C LEU A 13 -5.80 8.74 -16.73
N SER A 14 -7.11 9.00 -16.72
CA SER A 14 -7.71 10.17 -17.38
C SER A 14 -7.64 11.46 -16.58
N GLY A 15 -7.18 11.43 -15.34
CA GLY A 15 -7.09 12.62 -14.49
C GLY A 15 -8.43 13.16 -13.99
N GLN A 16 -9.54 12.44 -14.19
CA GLN A 16 -10.85 12.81 -13.68
C GLN A 16 -10.98 12.48 -12.18
N SER A 17 -11.50 13.43 -11.41
CA SER A 17 -11.63 13.39 -9.95
C SER A 17 -12.81 12.52 -9.50
N GLY A 18 -12.65 11.21 -9.49
CA GLY A 18 -13.52 10.34 -8.70
C GLY A 18 -13.00 10.21 -7.27
N ALA A 19 -13.87 9.83 -6.33
CA ALA A 19 -13.51 9.68 -4.93
C ALA A 19 -12.35 8.70 -4.71
N ASP A 20 -12.36 7.58 -5.46
CA ASP A 20 -11.29 6.59 -5.43
C ASP A 20 -9.94 7.15 -5.90
N GLY A 21 -9.96 8.00 -6.94
CA GLY A 21 -8.78 8.72 -7.40
C GLY A 21 -8.22 9.67 -6.34
N GLU A 22 -9.08 10.26 -5.51
CA GLU A 22 -8.65 11.14 -4.42
C GLU A 22 -7.95 10.38 -3.30
N VAL A 23 -8.44 9.21 -2.89
CA VAL A 23 -7.77 8.37 -1.88
C VAL A 23 -6.37 7.98 -2.34
N VAL A 24 -6.22 7.51 -3.57
CA VAL A 24 -4.91 7.12 -4.11
C VAL A 24 -3.99 8.32 -4.26
N ARG A 25 -4.48 9.46 -4.75
CA ARG A 25 -3.70 10.72 -4.82
C ARG A 25 -3.26 11.20 -3.45
N THR A 26 -4.14 11.10 -2.45
CA THR A 26 -3.81 11.45 -1.08
C THR A 26 -2.70 10.56 -0.54
N GLY A 27 -2.79 9.25 -0.74
CA GLY A 27 -1.75 8.30 -0.35
C GLY A 27 -0.40 8.61 -1.01
N THR A 28 -0.38 8.86 -2.33
CA THR A 28 0.86 9.23 -3.03
C THR A 28 1.34 10.65 -2.69
N GLY A 29 0.43 11.57 -2.39
CA GLY A 29 0.77 12.92 -1.92
C GLY A 29 1.41 12.91 -0.54
N ILE A 30 0.94 12.04 0.35
CA ILE A 30 1.54 11.78 1.66
C ILE A 30 2.92 11.14 1.51
N CYS A 31 3.09 10.26 0.53
CA CYS A 31 4.35 9.62 0.16
C CYS A 31 5.22 10.46 -0.79
N ARG A 32 5.04 11.78 -0.84
CA ARG A 32 5.70 12.70 -1.80
C ARG A 32 7.23 12.57 -1.88
N SER A 33 7.87 12.04 -0.86
CA SER A 33 9.32 11.81 -0.86
C SER A 33 9.71 10.40 -1.34
N ALA A 34 8.78 9.63 -1.91
CA ALA A 34 9.12 8.37 -2.59
C ALA A 34 9.84 8.59 -3.95
N ARG A 35 9.91 9.85 -4.44
CA ARG A 35 10.73 10.16 -5.63
C ARG A 35 12.19 9.78 -5.37
N GLY A 36 12.68 8.85 -6.15
CA GLY A 36 14.08 8.39 -6.05
C GLY A 36 14.34 7.36 -4.96
N ARG A 37 13.32 6.87 -4.24
CA ARG A 37 13.45 5.76 -3.30
C ARG A 37 13.41 4.44 -4.04
N ASP A 38 14.25 3.52 -3.59
CA ASP A 38 14.55 2.34 -4.38
C ASP A 38 13.44 1.31 -4.37
N ARG A 39 12.66 1.17 -3.29
CA ARG A 39 11.69 0.08 -3.16
C ARG A 39 10.48 0.45 -2.31
N VAL A 40 9.30 0.17 -2.84
CA VAL A 40 8.03 0.29 -2.14
C VAL A 40 7.39 -1.09 -2.03
N GLY A 41 7.21 -1.57 -0.80
CA GLY A 41 6.36 -2.72 -0.53
C GLY A 41 4.90 -2.29 -0.47
N SER A 42 4.00 -3.02 -1.08
CA SER A 42 2.57 -2.74 -1.05
C SER A 42 1.78 -4.00 -0.77
N VAL A 43 0.90 -3.93 0.22
CA VAL A 43 -0.12 -4.96 0.49
C VAL A 43 -1.40 -4.56 -0.22
N LEU A 44 -1.83 -5.36 -1.17
CA LEU A 44 -2.82 -4.99 -2.17
C LEU A 44 -4.20 -5.58 -1.93
N ARG A 45 -5.22 -4.90 -2.48
CA ARG A 45 -6.51 -5.52 -2.82
C ARG A 45 -6.66 -5.82 -4.31
N ILE A 46 -6.24 -4.96 -5.23
CA ILE A 46 -6.47 -5.13 -6.69
C ILE A 46 -5.28 -4.61 -7.53
N GLY A 47 -4.15 -4.30 -6.94
CA GLY A 47 -3.00 -3.78 -7.68
C GLY A 47 -3.07 -2.29 -8.00
N THR A 48 -4.19 -1.61 -7.82
CA THR A 48 -4.38 -0.21 -8.23
C THR A 48 -3.40 0.72 -7.53
N ILE A 49 -3.25 0.61 -6.22
CA ILE A 49 -2.30 1.42 -5.44
C ILE A 49 -0.87 1.19 -5.93
N SER A 50 -0.49 -0.07 -6.17
CA SER A 50 0.85 -0.40 -6.67
C SER A 50 1.13 0.17 -8.05
N LEU A 51 0.20 0.09 -8.98
CA LEU A 51 0.36 0.64 -10.33
C LEU A 51 0.49 2.17 -10.29
N PHE A 52 -0.22 2.81 -9.39
CA PHE A 52 -0.11 4.25 -9.21
C PHE A 52 1.23 4.64 -8.57
N LEU A 53 1.71 3.88 -7.58
CA LEU A 53 3.02 4.07 -6.95
C LEU A 53 4.16 3.83 -7.92
N ALA A 54 4.05 2.85 -8.82
CA ALA A 54 5.05 2.52 -9.83
C ALA A 54 5.39 3.68 -10.77
N GLN A 55 4.48 4.65 -10.95
CA GLN A 55 4.76 5.87 -11.72
C GLN A 55 5.80 6.78 -11.05
N LYS A 56 6.10 6.59 -9.77
CA LYS A 56 6.97 7.47 -8.98
C LYS A 56 8.07 6.74 -8.20
N ALA A 57 7.92 5.45 -7.99
CA ALA A 57 8.90 4.59 -7.33
C ALA A 57 9.83 3.96 -8.37
N LYS A 58 11.03 3.58 -7.96
CA LYS A 58 11.94 2.81 -8.82
C LYS A 58 11.47 1.37 -8.99
N GLN A 59 10.95 0.79 -7.92
CA GLN A 59 10.46 -0.59 -7.90
C GLN A 59 9.29 -0.70 -6.93
N VAL A 60 8.26 -1.45 -7.30
CA VAL A 60 7.08 -1.74 -6.47
C VAL A 60 6.87 -3.24 -6.38
N TYR A 61 6.61 -3.72 -5.17
CA TYR A 61 6.26 -5.10 -4.89
C TYR A 61 4.85 -5.18 -4.33
N GLY A 62 3.98 -5.89 -5.02
CA GLY A 62 2.58 -6.08 -4.61
C GLY A 62 2.34 -7.51 -4.12
N VAL A 63 1.70 -7.65 -2.97
CA VAL A 63 1.33 -8.95 -2.39
C VAL A 63 -0.18 -8.98 -2.15
N GLU A 64 -0.84 -10.05 -2.60
CA GLU A 64 -2.27 -10.26 -2.42
C GLU A 64 -2.56 -11.76 -2.32
N ILE A 65 -3.48 -12.12 -1.43
CA ILE A 65 -3.84 -13.52 -1.18
C ILE A 65 -4.69 -14.13 -2.30
N ILE A 66 -5.40 -13.28 -3.07
CA ILE A 66 -6.32 -13.71 -4.13
C ILE A 66 -5.58 -13.80 -5.46
N PRO A 67 -5.35 -15.02 -6.02
CA PRO A 67 -4.59 -15.19 -7.26
C PRO A 67 -5.16 -14.40 -8.45
N GLN A 68 -6.50 -14.35 -8.57
CA GLN A 68 -7.18 -13.63 -9.65
C GLN A 68 -6.92 -12.11 -9.59
N ALA A 69 -6.78 -11.54 -8.39
CA ALA A 69 -6.43 -10.14 -8.23
C ALA A 69 -4.99 -9.87 -8.71
N ILE A 70 -4.06 -10.77 -8.45
CA ILE A 70 -2.69 -10.69 -8.95
C ILE A 70 -2.63 -10.81 -10.49
N GLU A 71 -3.38 -11.73 -11.08
CA GLU A 71 -3.47 -11.82 -12.55
C GLU A 71 -3.99 -10.51 -13.16
N ASN A 72 -5.03 -9.94 -12.57
CA ASN A 72 -5.59 -8.67 -13.02
C ASN A 72 -4.56 -7.52 -12.85
N ALA A 73 -3.82 -7.49 -11.73
CA ALA A 73 -2.77 -6.50 -11.50
C ALA A 73 -1.67 -6.60 -12.56
N LYS A 74 -1.18 -7.81 -12.87
CA LYS A 74 -0.19 -8.05 -13.93
C LYS A 74 -0.69 -7.62 -15.31
N ARG A 75 -1.93 -7.97 -15.66
CA ARG A 75 -2.54 -7.55 -16.93
C ARG A 75 -2.67 -6.03 -17.02
N ASN A 76 -3.04 -5.38 -15.92
CA ASN A 76 -3.15 -3.92 -15.86
C ASN A 76 -1.77 -3.25 -15.95
N ALA A 77 -0.73 -3.82 -15.33
CA ALA A 77 0.64 -3.34 -15.47
C ALA A 77 1.07 -3.33 -16.96
N VAL A 78 0.88 -4.46 -17.65
CA VAL A 78 1.20 -4.57 -19.09
C VAL A 78 0.43 -3.55 -19.93
N LYS A 79 -0.90 -3.42 -19.71
CA LYS A 79 -1.74 -2.46 -20.44
C LYS A 79 -1.30 -1.00 -20.26
N ASN A 80 -0.68 -0.68 -19.12
CA ASN A 80 -0.25 0.68 -18.79
C ASN A 80 1.25 0.90 -18.99
N GLY A 81 1.98 -0.07 -19.57
CA GLY A 81 3.43 0.03 -19.81
C GLY A 81 4.24 0.14 -18.51
N ILE A 82 3.76 -0.47 -17.41
CA ILE A 82 4.43 -0.46 -16.11
C ILE A 82 5.30 -1.72 -16.00
N GLU A 83 6.62 -1.52 -16.00
CA GLU A 83 7.62 -2.60 -15.97
C GLU A 83 8.30 -2.75 -14.60
N ASN A 84 8.16 -1.75 -13.74
CA ASN A 84 8.79 -1.67 -12.42
C ASN A 84 7.86 -2.11 -11.27
N ALA A 85 6.90 -2.99 -11.55
CA ALA A 85 6.00 -3.56 -10.56
C ALA A 85 6.00 -5.09 -10.64
N GLU A 86 6.27 -5.73 -9.52
CA GLU A 86 6.21 -7.19 -9.38
C GLU A 86 5.09 -7.58 -8.42
N PHE A 87 4.40 -8.69 -8.71
CA PHE A 87 3.21 -9.10 -7.97
C PHE A 87 3.31 -10.56 -7.54
N PHE A 88 3.04 -10.81 -6.24
CA PHE A 88 3.13 -12.10 -5.59
C PHE A 88 1.80 -12.52 -4.99
N VAL A 89 1.47 -13.81 -5.13
CA VAL A 89 0.29 -14.41 -4.49
C VAL A 89 0.71 -14.97 -3.14
N GLY A 90 0.02 -14.58 -2.08
CA GLY A 90 0.23 -15.10 -0.75
C GLY A 90 -0.12 -14.10 0.34
N LYS A 91 0.10 -14.49 1.57
CA LYS A 91 -0.04 -13.59 2.71
C LYS A 91 1.20 -12.72 2.85
N SER A 92 0.99 -11.44 3.09
CA SER A 92 2.07 -10.46 3.14
C SER A 92 3.09 -10.75 4.24
N GLU A 93 2.61 -11.23 5.38
CA GLU A 93 3.43 -11.63 6.52
C GLU A 93 4.31 -12.87 6.27
N GLU A 94 4.03 -13.62 5.21
CA GLU A 94 4.82 -14.79 4.78
C GLU A 94 5.71 -14.43 3.59
N VAL A 95 5.12 -13.81 2.57
CA VAL A 95 5.80 -13.51 1.30
C VAL A 95 6.87 -12.43 1.44
N LEU A 96 6.60 -11.35 2.18
CA LEU A 96 7.53 -10.23 2.28
C LEU A 96 8.84 -10.62 2.99
N PRO A 97 8.83 -11.26 4.17
CA PRO A 97 10.08 -11.68 4.81
C PRO A 97 10.91 -12.62 3.93
N GLU A 98 10.26 -13.65 3.36
CA GLU A 98 10.93 -14.61 2.48
C GLU A 98 11.56 -13.93 1.25
N PHE A 99 10.86 -12.99 0.64
CA PHE A 99 11.36 -12.22 -0.48
C PHE A 99 12.61 -11.40 -0.10
N TYR A 100 12.53 -10.68 1.04
CA TYR A 100 13.66 -9.84 1.48
C TYR A 100 14.86 -10.66 1.95
N GLU A 101 14.66 -11.83 2.55
CA GLU A 101 15.74 -12.76 2.86
C GLU A 101 16.46 -13.24 1.59
N LYS A 102 15.72 -13.59 0.54
CA LYS A 102 16.28 -13.95 -0.76
C LYS A 102 17.06 -12.80 -1.40
N GLU A 103 16.53 -11.58 -1.33
CA GLU A 103 17.22 -10.40 -1.84
C GLU A 103 18.52 -10.11 -1.07
N ALA A 104 18.49 -10.23 0.26
CA ALA A 104 19.68 -10.08 1.10
C ALA A 104 20.73 -11.12 0.79
N ALA A 105 20.34 -12.40 0.65
CA ALA A 105 21.25 -13.48 0.28
C ALA A 105 21.88 -13.28 -1.11
N ALA A 106 21.17 -12.61 -2.02
CA ALA A 106 21.68 -12.25 -3.34
C ALA A 106 22.53 -10.96 -3.35
N GLY A 107 22.84 -10.38 -2.18
CA GLY A 107 23.65 -9.16 -2.04
C GLY A 107 22.91 -7.89 -2.49
N ARG A 108 21.60 -7.95 -2.69
CA ARG A 108 20.79 -6.79 -3.04
C ARG A 108 20.24 -6.11 -1.78
N LYS A 109 19.91 -4.81 -1.88
CA LYS A 109 19.35 -4.07 -0.74
C LYS A 109 18.00 -4.69 -0.33
N ALA A 110 17.99 -5.35 0.81
CA ALA A 110 16.83 -6.03 1.37
C ALA A 110 16.04 -5.10 2.32
N HIS A 111 15.53 -3.99 1.81
CA HIS A 111 14.82 -3.00 2.63
C HIS A 111 13.73 -2.32 1.80
N ALA A 112 12.54 -2.23 2.35
CA ALA A 112 11.48 -1.39 1.79
C ALA A 112 11.58 0.01 2.41
N ASP A 113 11.71 1.04 1.59
CA ASP A 113 11.67 2.42 2.09
C ASP A 113 10.26 2.81 2.57
N VAL A 114 9.24 2.27 1.90
CA VAL A 114 7.83 2.54 2.21
C VAL A 114 7.02 1.25 2.12
N ILE A 115 6.18 1.01 3.12
CA ILE A 115 5.13 -0.03 3.06
C ILE A 115 3.77 0.65 3.03
N VAL A 116 2.92 0.25 2.09
CA VAL A 116 1.53 0.70 1.99
C VAL A 116 0.61 -0.46 2.30
N VAL A 117 -0.32 -0.26 3.22
CA VAL A 117 -1.33 -1.27 3.60
C VAL A 117 -2.74 -0.73 3.38
N ASP A 118 -3.62 -1.59 2.85
CA ASP A 118 -5.05 -1.36 2.67
C ASP A 118 -5.82 -2.61 3.15
N PRO A 119 -5.88 -2.84 4.47
CA PRO A 119 -6.51 -4.02 5.01
C PRO A 119 -8.04 -3.98 4.91
N PRO A 120 -8.73 -5.13 5.09
CA PRO A 120 -10.17 -5.15 5.23
C PRO A 120 -10.60 -4.43 6.52
N ARG A 121 -11.92 -4.25 6.73
CA ARG A 121 -12.50 -3.56 7.91
C ARG A 121 -11.99 -4.04 9.26
N LYS A 122 -11.60 -5.29 9.39
CA LYS A 122 -11.01 -5.84 10.63
C LYS A 122 -9.62 -5.28 10.96
N GLY A 123 -9.03 -4.51 10.08
CA GLY A 123 -7.66 -4.02 10.19
C GLY A 123 -6.61 -5.05 9.81
N CYS A 124 -5.35 -4.76 10.10
CA CYS A 124 -4.25 -5.70 9.98
C CYS A 124 -4.32 -6.75 11.10
N ASP A 125 -3.86 -7.96 10.82
CA ASP A 125 -3.60 -8.92 11.88
C ASP A 125 -2.25 -8.64 12.58
N GLU A 126 -2.06 -9.22 13.75
CA GLU A 126 -0.86 -9.00 14.56
C GLU A 126 0.42 -9.44 13.81
N LYS A 127 0.36 -10.53 13.06
CA LYS A 127 1.52 -11.03 12.30
C LYS A 127 1.96 -10.05 11.22
N LEU A 128 1.00 -9.41 10.54
CA LEU A 128 1.31 -8.39 9.53
C LEU A 128 1.93 -7.15 10.19
N LEU A 129 1.39 -6.68 11.32
CA LEU A 129 1.95 -5.55 12.07
C LEU A 129 3.37 -5.87 12.56
N ASP A 130 3.60 -7.04 13.13
CA ASP A 130 4.92 -7.51 13.54
C ASP A 130 5.90 -7.57 12.35
N THR A 131 5.43 -8.03 11.20
CA THR A 131 6.24 -8.08 9.98
C THR A 131 6.65 -6.68 9.55
N ILE A 132 5.73 -5.71 9.53
CA ILE A 132 6.03 -4.31 9.21
C ILE A 132 7.08 -3.75 10.17
N VAL A 133 6.93 -4.00 11.47
CA VAL A 133 7.89 -3.56 12.50
C VAL A 133 9.27 -4.18 12.29
N LYS A 134 9.34 -5.47 12.01
CA LYS A 134 10.60 -6.20 11.74
C LYS A 134 11.30 -5.72 10.46
N MET A 135 10.53 -5.48 9.41
CA MET A 135 11.05 -4.93 8.14
C MET A 135 11.52 -3.48 8.28
N ALA A 136 11.02 -2.79 9.28
CA ALA A 136 11.44 -1.46 9.70
C ALA A 136 11.51 -0.42 8.55
N PRO A 137 10.45 -0.29 7.71
CA PRO A 137 10.45 0.71 6.64
C PRO A 137 10.57 2.12 7.23
N ASP A 138 11.14 3.06 6.45
CA ASP A 138 11.19 4.48 6.85
C ASP A 138 9.78 5.05 7.05
N ARG A 139 8.82 4.52 6.30
CA ARG A 139 7.42 4.99 6.32
C ARG A 139 6.42 3.86 6.16
N VAL A 140 5.30 4.04 6.84
CA VAL A 140 4.11 3.21 6.63
C VAL A 140 2.98 4.14 6.19
N VAL A 141 2.32 3.80 5.09
CA VAL A 141 1.07 4.44 4.67
C VAL A 141 -0.05 3.45 4.89
N TYR A 142 -1.01 3.85 5.71
CA TYR A 142 -2.15 3.02 6.07
C TYR A 142 -3.43 3.63 5.48
N VAL A 143 -4.10 2.90 4.60
CA VAL A 143 -5.44 3.23 4.08
C VAL A 143 -6.45 2.39 4.84
N SER A 144 -7.54 3.00 5.30
CA SER A 144 -8.55 2.30 6.09
C SER A 144 -9.95 2.84 5.87
N CYS A 145 -10.91 1.94 5.79
CA CYS A 145 -12.34 2.24 5.75
C CYS A 145 -13.02 2.09 7.14
N ASP A 146 -12.26 1.86 8.21
CA ASP A 146 -12.77 1.71 9.58
C ASP A 146 -11.86 2.40 10.58
N SER A 147 -12.37 3.43 11.24
CA SER A 147 -11.59 4.27 12.14
C SER A 147 -11.22 3.58 13.46
N ALA A 148 -12.03 2.62 13.92
CA ALA A 148 -11.78 1.94 15.20
C ALA A 148 -10.61 0.96 15.08
N THR A 149 -10.61 0.13 14.04
CA THR A 149 -9.49 -0.79 13.75
C THR A 149 -8.23 -0.04 13.34
N LEU A 150 -8.38 1.07 12.60
CA LEU A 150 -7.27 1.96 12.30
C LEU A 150 -6.59 2.49 13.58
N ALA A 151 -7.37 3.00 14.54
CA ALA A 151 -6.83 3.54 15.78
C ALA A 151 -6.07 2.48 16.59
N ARG A 152 -6.59 1.23 16.63
CA ARG A 152 -5.92 0.09 17.25
C ARG A 152 -4.56 -0.19 16.61
N ASP A 153 -4.52 -0.31 15.29
CA ASP A 153 -3.32 -0.67 14.55
C ASP A 153 -2.28 0.44 14.58
N LEU A 154 -2.71 1.70 14.47
CA LEU A 154 -1.83 2.86 14.63
C LEU A 154 -1.20 2.93 16.02
N LYS A 155 -1.96 2.59 17.08
CA LYS A 155 -1.43 2.52 18.44
C LYS A 155 -0.28 1.52 18.52
N ILE A 156 -0.47 0.31 17.99
CA ILE A 156 0.57 -0.74 17.98
C ILE A 156 1.82 -0.25 17.23
N LEU A 157 1.66 0.31 16.04
CA LEU A 157 2.81 0.82 15.28
C LEU A 157 3.54 1.96 16.00
N CYS A 158 2.80 2.86 16.65
CA CYS A 158 3.40 3.97 17.40
C CYS A 158 4.18 3.47 18.64
N GLU A 159 3.66 2.46 19.35
CA GLU A 159 4.36 1.82 20.47
C GLU A 159 5.63 1.08 20.02
N GLN A 160 5.72 0.73 18.73
CA GLN A 160 6.85 0.02 18.11
C GLN A 160 7.81 0.93 17.32
N GLY A 161 7.81 2.23 17.63
CA GLY A 161 8.82 3.16 17.10
C GLY A 161 8.42 3.89 15.81
N TYR A 162 7.13 4.01 15.54
CA TYR A 162 6.61 4.89 14.49
C TYR A 162 5.91 6.10 15.08
N GLU A 163 5.95 7.21 14.36
CA GLU A 163 5.23 8.44 14.71
C GLU A 163 4.20 8.76 13.62
N LEU A 164 2.96 8.98 14.02
CA LEU A 164 1.89 9.41 13.13
C LEU A 164 2.10 10.86 12.71
N LYS A 165 2.47 11.09 11.46
CA LYS A 165 2.76 12.43 10.92
C LYS A 165 1.57 13.08 10.26
N ARG A 166 0.69 12.30 9.62
CA ARG A 166 -0.48 12.80 8.92
C ARG A 166 -1.64 11.84 8.97
N VAL A 167 -2.83 12.42 9.07
CA VAL A 167 -4.11 11.73 8.86
C VAL A 167 -4.91 12.59 7.90
N ARG A 168 -5.53 11.97 6.90
CA ARG A 168 -6.49 12.60 6.03
C ARG A 168 -7.70 11.70 5.87
N ALA A 169 -8.87 12.23 6.20
CA ALA A 169 -10.14 11.58 5.91
C ALA A 169 -10.62 11.96 4.50
N VAL A 170 -11.25 11.01 3.82
CA VAL A 170 -11.84 11.18 2.48
C VAL A 170 -13.25 10.61 2.52
N ASP A 171 -14.24 11.45 2.20
CA ASP A 171 -15.62 11.01 2.04
C ASP A 171 -15.80 10.39 0.64
N GLN A 172 -15.40 9.12 0.51
CA GLN A 172 -15.46 8.38 -0.74
C GLN A 172 -16.85 7.80 -0.99
N PHE A 173 -17.57 7.48 0.05
CA PHE A 173 -18.88 6.85 0.00
C PHE A 173 -19.94 7.81 0.53
N CYS A 174 -20.14 8.94 -0.19
CA CYS A 174 -21.14 9.93 0.17
C CYS A 174 -22.52 9.28 0.38
N HIS A 175 -23.27 9.82 1.35
CA HIS A 175 -24.55 9.27 1.82
C HIS A 175 -24.45 7.95 2.60
N THR A 176 -23.27 7.54 3.04
CA THR A 176 -23.07 6.42 3.96
C THR A 176 -22.35 6.89 5.23
N VAL A 177 -22.28 6.02 6.25
CA VAL A 177 -21.51 6.27 7.47
C VAL A 177 -20.01 5.94 7.33
N HIS A 178 -19.58 5.60 6.13
CA HIS A 178 -18.21 5.13 5.87
C HIS A 178 -17.33 6.25 5.36
N THR A 179 -16.20 6.43 6.02
CA THR A 179 -15.16 7.39 5.61
C THR A 179 -13.86 6.65 5.45
N GLU A 180 -13.18 6.85 4.32
CA GLU A 180 -11.82 6.38 4.14
C GLU A 180 -10.85 7.31 4.87
N ALA A 181 -9.82 6.74 5.45
CA ALA A 181 -8.74 7.49 6.09
C ALA A 181 -7.39 7.04 5.53
N VAL A 182 -6.53 8.01 5.23
CA VAL A 182 -5.14 7.75 4.82
C VAL A 182 -4.21 8.33 5.89
N CYS A 183 -3.40 7.46 6.48
CA CYS A 183 -2.43 7.81 7.50
C CYS A 183 -1.01 7.63 6.99
N CYS A 184 -0.11 8.50 7.42
CA CYS A 184 1.31 8.37 7.15
C CYS A 184 2.07 8.35 8.48
N LEU A 185 2.79 7.27 8.71
CA LEU A 185 3.68 7.12 9.85
C LEU A 185 5.13 7.16 9.37
N HIS A 186 5.98 7.76 10.17
CA HIS A 186 7.42 7.77 9.96
C HIS A 186 8.11 6.99 11.08
N ARG A 187 9.11 6.23 10.72
CA ARG A 187 9.96 5.59 11.71
C ARG A 187 10.74 6.65 12.50
N VAL A 188 10.72 6.52 13.81
CA VAL A 188 11.55 7.35 14.70
C VAL A 188 12.87 6.63 14.87
N ASN A 189 13.96 7.28 14.49
CA ASN A 189 15.30 6.79 14.85
C ASN A 189 15.46 6.94 16.36
N MET A 190 15.44 5.83 17.07
CA MET A 190 15.84 5.79 18.48
C MET A 190 17.35 5.79 18.59
#